data_8dbc0a464eccbde86ada0b752f20cdf4
#
_entry.id   8dbc0a464eccbde86ada0b752f20cdf4
#
_cell.length_a   1.000
_cell.length_b   1.000
_cell.length_c   1.000
_cell.angle_alpha   90.00
_cell.angle_beta   90.00
_cell.angle_gamma   90.00
#
_symmetry.space_group_name_H-M   'P 1'
#
loop_
_entity.id
_entity.type
_entity.pdbx_description
1 polymer ?
#
loop_
_entity_poly.entity_id
_entity_poly.type
_entity_poly.pdbx_seq_one_letter_code
_entity_poly.pdbx_strand_id
1 'polypeptide(L)'
;KMKRQLLLLELLFEGETYRFQDLESQLKCSSKTLRNDLMYIDSYAKEINIHTDRENGIFAEIAPHVTEEYIYRIIMNESIEYQFLEAIVLNKYTNYLEVTEQLFISESTLRRMVKRINLSLEQYHLRIRGLIRLTGNTQLIEKLTIQLLLEKYVCLEEAFNEEICQKSRQLYLKYITNNQLQDIIRKLEHRKHNQLLFYIAMKIYQVKNEKQFIEKEQNNLLCLESNEKQNTSLWLSLEEDQDLIKYIFEQPFVCSLLDIQNNSDDYQQKPYLTKMVGILLDYLEIKYQIKCEERQEICYKIINDGDYMENLSFILYDKHHQFLKQILPEIESIQVGLKNYLINKDQKELLKYMKNDEFTRKLVALLLVYWHDLLKKIETSKQIRALIVTNSEQYASYIIAKLELYLGGRYRFVASKTPVVIDQMLHKENYDCIVSNTMLNRQFNIPIFGISIYPKSREIQNLIFFYQQTRTEIT
;
A
#
# COMPACT_ATOMS: atom_id res chain seq x y z
N LYS A 1 20.23 10.82 -1.70
CA LYS A 1 20.81 9.49 -1.53
C LYS A 1 19.70 8.48 -1.29
N MET A 2 18.98 8.55 -0.19
CA MET A 2 17.93 7.61 0.21
C MET A 2 16.89 7.31 -0.90
N LYS A 3 16.27 8.35 -1.50
CA LYS A 3 15.31 8.17 -2.62
C LYS A 3 15.86 7.36 -3.79
N ARG A 4 17.15 7.58 -4.13
CA ARG A 4 17.81 6.85 -5.22
C ARG A 4 18.05 5.38 -4.85
N GLN A 5 18.47 5.12 -3.61
CA GLN A 5 18.67 3.77 -3.09
C GLN A 5 17.36 3.00 -3.00
N LEU A 6 16.28 3.66 -2.57
CA LEU A 6 14.95 3.07 -2.57
C LEU A 6 14.52 2.69 -3.99
N LEU A 7 14.61 3.62 -4.96
CA LEU A 7 14.25 3.35 -6.35
C LEU A 7 15.12 2.23 -6.96
N LEU A 8 16.41 2.17 -6.62
CA LEU A 8 17.29 1.09 -7.06
C LEU A 8 16.84 -0.26 -6.52
N LEU A 9 16.48 -0.33 -5.24
CA LEU A 9 15.95 -1.55 -4.63
C LEU A 9 14.60 -1.97 -5.22
N GLU A 10 13.69 -1.02 -5.46
CA GLU A 10 12.41 -1.28 -6.13
C GLU A 10 12.63 -1.93 -7.51
N LEU A 11 13.53 -1.36 -8.33
CA LEU A 11 13.87 -1.89 -9.66
C LEU A 11 14.46 -3.31 -9.56
N LEU A 12 15.40 -3.53 -8.66
CA LEU A 12 16.01 -4.85 -8.47
C LEU A 12 15.01 -5.89 -7.94
N PHE A 13 13.99 -5.44 -7.19
CA PHE A 13 12.94 -6.30 -6.65
C PHE A 13 11.97 -6.80 -7.74
N GLU A 14 11.82 -6.08 -8.84
CA GLU A 14 11.03 -6.52 -10.00
C GLU A 14 11.61 -7.78 -10.67
N GLY A 15 12.83 -8.19 -10.31
CA GLY A 15 13.47 -9.42 -10.77
C GLY A 15 14.01 -9.33 -12.18
N GLU A 16 14.09 -8.15 -12.76
CA GLU A 16 14.68 -7.90 -14.06
C GLU A 16 16.21 -7.75 -13.97
N THR A 17 16.89 -7.98 -15.09
CA THR A 17 18.31 -7.74 -15.23
C THR A 17 18.55 -6.42 -15.94
N TYR A 18 19.32 -5.52 -15.33
CA TYR A 18 19.56 -4.18 -15.81
C TYR A 18 21.00 -4.00 -16.30
N ARG A 19 21.19 -3.20 -17.36
CA ARG A 19 22.52 -2.69 -17.72
C ARG A 19 22.88 -1.49 -16.87
N PHE A 20 24.17 -1.30 -16.59
CA PHE A 20 24.64 -0.13 -15.85
C PHE A 20 24.14 1.19 -16.43
N GLN A 21 24.20 1.36 -17.75
CA GLN A 21 23.76 2.57 -18.44
C GLN A 21 22.27 2.84 -18.28
N ASP A 22 21.44 1.81 -18.25
CA ASP A 22 20.00 1.92 -18.07
C ASP A 22 19.67 2.43 -16.65
N LEU A 23 20.30 1.83 -15.63
CA LEU A 23 20.15 2.27 -14.24
C LEU A 23 20.72 3.68 -14.00
N GLU A 24 21.85 4.04 -14.60
CA GLU A 24 22.41 5.38 -14.51
C GLU A 24 21.45 6.43 -15.06
N SER A 25 20.82 6.12 -16.19
CA SER A 25 19.82 6.97 -16.84
C SER A 25 18.55 7.12 -15.98
N GLN A 26 18.00 6.00 -15.51
CA GLN A 26 16.77 5.99 -14.69
C GLN A 26 16.99 6.67 -13.34
N LEU A 27 18.12 6.39 -12.68
CA LEU A 27 18.48 6.94 -11.38
C LEU A 27 19.12 8.34 -11.44
N LYS A 28 19.38 8.84 -12.63
CA LYS A 28 20.05 10.13 -12.90
C LYS A 28 21.34 10.29 -12.09
N CYS A 29 22.22 9.30 -12.13
CA CYS A 29 23.46 9.27 -11.36
C CYS A 29 24.63 8.75 -12.20
N SER A 30 25.88 9.00 -11.75
CA SER A 30 27.07 8.47 -12.39
C SER A 30 27.31 7.00 -12.03
N SER A 31 28.05 6.28 -12.88
CA SER A 31 28.54 4.91 -12.63
C SER A 31 29.19 4.77 -11.26
N LYS A 32 30.03 5.72 -10.87
CA LYS A 32 30.69 5.71 -9.56
C LYS A 32 29.67 5.78 -8.41
N THR A 33 28.66 6.63 -8.56
CA THR A 33 27.61 6.79 -7.56
C THR A 33 26.75 5.53 -7.46
N LEU A 34 26.40 4.94 -8.61
CA LEU A 34 25.63 3.69 -8.67
C LEU A 34 26.38 2.53 -7.99
N ARG A 35 27.67 2.36 -8.31
CA ARG A 35 28.50 1.33 -7.65
C ARG A 35 28.58 1.51 -6.14
N ASN A 36 28.74 2.73 -5.67
CA ASN A 36 28.76 3.03 -4.24
C ASN A 36 27.41 2.74 -3.58
N ASP A 37 26.29 3.03 -4.25
CA ASP A 37 24.95 2.71 -3.74
C ASP A 37 24.73 1.20 -3.69
N LEU A 38 25.12 0.44 -4.73
CA LEU A 38 25.06 -1.04 -4.75
C LEU A 38 25.88 -1.65 -3.61
N MET A 39 27.14 -1.25 -3.45
CA MET A 39 27.98 -1.73 -2.34
C MET A 39 27.40 -1.38 -0.97
N TYR A 40 26.83 -0.19 -0.83
CA TYR A 40 26.22 0.22 0.43
C TYR A 40 24.96 -0.58 0.73
N ILE A 41 24.08 -0.80 -0.26
CA ILE A 41 22.88 -1.64 -0.11
C ILE A 41 23.27 -3.07 0.25
N ASP A 42 24.23 -3.67 -0.44
CA ASP A 42 24.71 -5.02 -0.18
C ASP A 42 25.22 -5.20 1.27
N SER A 43 25.76 -4.13 1.87
CA SER A 43 26.26 -4.19 3.24
C SER A 43 25.16 -4.35 4.32
N TYR A 44 23.92 -3.95 4.04
CA TYR A 44 22.82 -4.01 5.02
C TYR A 44 21.59 -4.83 4.58
N ALA A 45 21.41 -5.04 3.29
CA ALA A 45 20.26 -5.77 2.75
C ALA A 45 20.53 -7.29 2.74
N LYS A 46 20.61 -7.91 3.91
CA LYS A 46 21.06 -9.31 4.11
C LYS A 46 20.25 -10.36 3.34
N GLU A 47 18.99 -10.08 3.03
CA GLU A 47 18.08 -11.00 2.34
C GLU A 47 18.04 -10.76 0.82
N ILE A 48 18.86 -9.82 0.32
CA ILE A 48 18.97 -9.46 -1.09
C ILE A 48 20.43 -9.55 -1.50
N ASN A 49 20.76 -10.53 -2.35
CA ASN A 49 22.09 -10.69 -2.90
C ASN A 49 22.18 -9.97 -4.23
N ILE A 50 22.98 -8.92 -4.33
CA ILE A 50 23.13 -8.12 -5.55
C ILE A 50 24.30 -8.68 -6.37
N HIS A 51 24.01 -9.09 -7.58
CA HIS A 51 24.99 -9.58 -8.52
C HIS A 51 25.30 -8.52 -9.59
N THR A 52 26.59 -8.32 -9.86
CA THR A 52 27.06 -7.41 -10.89
C THR A 52 27.97 -8.18 -11.84
N ASP A 53 27.49 -8.50 -13.03
CA ASP A 53 28.22 -9.21 -14.06
C ASP A 53 28.41 -8.31 -15.30
N ARG A 54 29.54 -8.46 -15.97
CA ARG A 54 29.83 -7.71 -17.22
C ARG A 54 28.95 -8.15 -18.38
N GLU A 55 28.61 -9.44 -18.44
CA GLU A 55 27.83 -10.03 -19.53
C GLU A 55 26.32 -9.98 -19.22
N ASN A 56 25.95 -10.30 -17.99
CA ASN A 56 24.55 -10.43 -17.56
C ASN A 56 23.97 -9.13 -16.96
N GLY A 57 24.84 -8.15 -16.62
CA GLY A 57 24.37 -6.89 -16.04
C GLY A 57 24.20 -6.93 -14.51
N ILE A 58 23.23 -6.18 -13.99
CA ILE A 58 22.92 -6.06 -12.56
C ILE A 58 21.58 -6.73 -12.31
N PHE A 59 21.53 -7.66 -11.38
CA PHE A 59 20.30 -8.32 -10.93
C PHE A 59 20.40 -8.64 -9.43
N ALA A 60 19.27 -8.95 -8.81
CA ALA A 60 19.21 -9.36 -7.42
C ALA A 60 18.58 -10.74 -7.26
N GLU A 61 19.18 -11.56 -6.41
CA GLU A 61 18.54 -12.77 -5.87
C GLU A 61 17.92 -12.46 -4.53
N ILE A 62 16.61 -12.62 -4.43
CA ILE A 62 15.82 -12.26 -3.27
C ILE A 62 15.35 -13.54 -2.59
N ALA A 63 15.50 -13.62 -1.28
CA ALA A 63 15.01 -14.78 -0.53
C ALA A 63 13.49 -14.92 -0.69
N PRO A 64 12.95 -16.14 -0.89
CA PRO A 64 11.54 -16.36 -1.26
C PRO A 64 10.51 -15.83 -0.25
N HIS A 65 10.90 -15.62 1.01
CA HIS A 65 10.04 -15.10 2.07
C HIS A 65 10.02 -13.57 2.15
N VAL A 66 10.88 -12.89 1.39
CA VAL A 66 11.01 -11.44 1.40
C VAL A 66 9.90 -10.79 0.59
N THR A 67 9.18 -9.88 1.21
CA THR A 67 8.16 -9.08 0.57
C THR A 67 8.68 -7.68 0.23
N GLU A 68 7.95 -6.95 -0.59
CA GLU A 68 8.27 -5.57 -0.95
C GLU A 68 8.43 -4.64 0.29
N GLU A 69 7.70 -4.91 1.38
CA GLU A 69 7.83 -4.19 2.66
C GLU A 69 9.25 -4.20 3.23
N TYR A 70 10.00 -5.26 2.97
CA TYR A 70 11.37 -5.39 3.45
C TYR A 70 12.27 -4.26 2.93
N ILE A 71 12.12 -3.89 1.65
CA ILE A 71 12.90 -2.81 1.02
C ILE A 71 12.72 -1.50 1.78
N TYR A 72 11.49 -1.14 2.08
CA TYR A 72 11.16 0.11 2.77
C TYR A 72 11.66 0.07 4.21
N ARG A 73 11.51 -1.07 4.88
CA ARG A 73 11.96 -1.28 6.25
C ARG A 73 13.47 -1.14 6.40
N ILE A 74 14.26 -1.76 5.55
CA ILE A 74 15.71 -1.63 5.61
C ILE A 74 16.16 -0.20 5.34
N ILE A 75 15.53 0.51 4.40
CA ILE A 75 15.80 1.93 4.14
C ILE A 75 15.44 2.80 5.35
N MET A 76 14.33 2.53 6.02
CA MET A 76 13.95 3.26 7.24
C MET A 76 14.96 3.03 8.38
N ASN A 77 15.43 1.80 8.55
CA ASN A 77 16.40 1.46 9.58
C ASN A 77 17.78 2.11 9.34
N GLU A 78 18.21 2.20 8.08
CA GLU A 78 19.50 2.80 7.70
C GLU A 78 19.46 4.33 7.61
N SER A 79 18.28 4.92 7.51
CA SER A 79 18.14 6.37 7.36
C SER A 79 18.22 7.10 8.69
N ILE A 80 19.19 8.00 8.82
CA ILE A 80 19.34 8.87 10.00
C ILE A 80 18.08 9.73 10.20
N GLU A 81 17.42 10.16 9.14
CA GLU A 81 16.18 10.93 9.18
C GLU A 81 15.05 10.14 9.88
N TYR A 82 14.90 8.87 9.57
CA TYR A 82 13.87 8.02 10.21
C TYR A 82 14.26 7.60 11.63
N GLN A 83 15.55 7.35 11.91
CA GLN A 83 16.04 7.14 13.27
C GLN A 83 15.77 8.37 14.14
N PHE A 84 16.02 9.55 13.62
CA PHE A 84 15.71 10.80 14.30
C PHE A 84 14.19 11.00 14.50
N LEU A 85 13.38 10.74 13.47
CA LEU A 85 11.92 10.86 13.57
C LEU A 85 11.37 9.91 14.65
N GLU A 86 11.84 8.65 14.68
CA GLU A 86 11.47 7.69 15.74
C GLU A 86 11.85 8.20 17.13
N ALA A 87 13.05 8.73 17.27
CA ALA A 87 13.52 9.27 18.54
C ALA A 87 12.63 10.42 19.04
N ILE A 88 12.12 11.26 18.12
CA ILE A 88 11.22 12.37 18.46
C ILE A 88 9.84 11.84 18.87
N VAL A 89 9.24 10.95 18.07
CA VAL A 89 7.87 10.48 18.34
C VAL A 89 7.79 9.61 19.59
N LEU A 90 8.89 8.98 19.96
CA LEU A 90 9.02 8.22 21.21
C LEU A 90 9.56 9.04 22.39
N ASN A 91 9.85 10.34 22.20
CA ASN A 91 10.44 11.22 23.22
C ASN A 91 11.73 10.66 23.83
N LYS A 92 12.60 10.06 23.00
CA LYS A 92 13.86 9.41 23.45
C LYS A 92 14.89 10.42 23.96
N TYR A 93 14.86 11.66 23.47
CA TYR A 93 15.86 12.69 23.75
C TYR A 93 15.22 13.97 24.30
N THR A 94 15.98 14.69 25.10
CA THR A 94 15.55 15.93 25.76
C THR A 94 16.13 17.18 25.12
N ASN A 95 17.27 17.07 24.43
CA ASN A 95 17.97 18.22 23.87
C ASN A 95 18.75 17.88 22.58
N TYR A 96 19.21 18.92 21.89
CA TYR A 96 19.97 18.80 20.63
C TYR A 96 21.30 18.08 20.78
N LEU A 97 21.96 18.23 21.94
CA LEU A 97 23.26 17.62 22.19
C LEU A 97 23.16 16.09 22.23
N GLU A 98 22.20 15.57 22.99
CA GLU A 98 21.95 14.12 23.07
C GLU A 98 21.69 13.52 21.67
N VAL A 99 20.91 14.20 20.82
CA VAL A 99 20.64 13.72 19.47
C VAL A 99 21.89 13.71 18.62
N THR A 100 22.69 14.76 18.65
CA THR A 100 23.92 14.86 17.84
C THR A 100 24.95 13.80 18.24
N GLU A 101 25.07 13.53 19.53
CA GLU A 101 25.95 12.48 20.04
C GLU A 101 25.48 11.08 19.66
N GLN A 102 24.21 10.79 19.83
CA GLN A 102 23.65 9.47 19.53
C GLN A 102 23.59 9.14 18.03
N LEU A 103 23.28 10.13 17.19
CA LEU A 103 23.21 9.95 15.74
C LEU A 103 24.55 10.22 15.04
N PHE A 104 25.59 10.57 15.78
CA PHE A 104 26.93 10.91 15.26
C PHE A 104 26.88 11.97 14.13
N ILE A 105 26.07 13.03 14.31
CA ILE A 105 25.91 14.11 13.35
C ILE A 105 26.24 15.48 13.96
N SER A 106 26.59 16.44 13.10
CA SER A 106 26.78 17.80 13.55
C SER A 106 25.45 18.51 13.83
N GLU A 107 25.48 19.51 14.72
CA GLU A 107 24.30 20.35 15.00
C GLU A 107 23.74 21.02 13.73
N SER A 108 24.62 21.48 12.81
CA SER A 108 24.22 22.06 11.54
C SER A 108 23.49 21.06 10.64
N THR A 109 23.87 19.78 10.67
CA THR A 109 23.18 18.70 9.96
C THR A 109 21.82 18.44 10.58
N LEU A 110 21.75 18.38 11.92
CA LEU A 110 20.48 18.20 12.65
C LEU A 110 19.50 19.33 12.33
N ARG A 111 19.93 20.59 12.38
CA ARG A 111 19.08 21.75 12.05
C ARG A 111 18.53 21.70 10.63
N ARG A 112 19.35 21.29 9.65
CA ARG A 112 18.89 21.10 8.25
C ARG A 112 17.88 19.94 8.14
N MET A 113 18.09 18.86 8.88
CA MET A 113 17.19 17.72 8.94
C MET A 113 15.83 18.09 9.54
N VAL A 114 15.82 18.78 10.68
CA VAL A 114 14.60 19.32 11.33
C VAL A 114 13.83 20.22 10.35
N LYS A 115 14.52 21.11 9.63
CA LYS A 115 13.87 21.96 8.63
C LYS A 115 13.18 21.15 7.53
N ARG A 116 13.84 20.12 7.00
CA ARG A 116 13.26 19.26 5.95
C ARG A 116 12.06 18.47 6.45
N ILE A 117 12.16 17.87 7.65
CA ILE A 117 11.06 17.12 8.25
C ILE A 117 9.87 18.04 8.52
N ASN A 118 10.10 19.23 9.06
CA ASN A 118 9.03 20.21 9.29
C ASN A 118 8.31 20.61 8.00
N LEU A 119 8.98 20.72 6.86
CA LEU A 119 8.34 20.96 5.57
C LEU A 119 7.37 19.82 5.17
N SER A 120 7.73 18.58 5.48
CA SER A 120 6.85 17.43 5.21
C SER A 120 5.70 17.33 6.21
N LEU A 121 5.89 17.76 7.45
CA LEU A 121 4.88 17.73 8.50
C LEU A 121 3.88 18.89 8.42
N GLU A 122 4.22 19.97 7.70
CA GLU A 122 3.41 21.19 7.62
C GLU A 122 2.00 20.94 7.05
N GLN A 123 1.88 20.05 6.07
CA GLN A 123 0.59 19.64 5.50
C GLN A 123 -0.35 19.00 6.51
N TYR A 124 0.17 18.46 7.62
CA TYR A 124 -0.58 17.86 8.71
C TYR A 124 -0.72 18.80 9.91
N HIS A 125 -0.26 20.06 9.80
CA HIS A 125 -0.17 21.02 10.90
C HIS A 125 0.65 20.51 12.09
N LEU A 126 1.61 19.61 11.85
CA LEU A 126 2.55 19.11 12.82
C LEU A 126 3.91 19.81 12.65
N ARG A 127 4.63 19.99 13.76
CA ARG A 127 5.94 20.65 13.73
C ARG A 127 6.83 20.22 14.88
N ILE A 128 8.12 20.03 14.60
CA ILE A 128 9.15 19.86 15.62
C ILE A 128 9.55 21.22 16.16
N ARG A 129 9.39 21.48 17.47
CA ARG A 129 9.73 22.73 18.14
C ARG A 129 10.50 22.49 19.45
N GLY A 130 11.20 23.55 19.90
CA GLY A 130 11.82 23.64 21.24
C GLY A 130 12.76 22.50 21.57
N LEU A 131 12.46 21.78 22.62
CA LEU A 131 13.23 20.63 23.13
C LEU A 131 13.14 19.36 22.24
N ILE A 132 13.03 19.52 20.92
CA ILE A 132 12.93 18.40 19.97
C ILE A 132 11.67 17.56 20.23
N ARG A 133 10.55 18.22 20.44
CA ARG A 133 9.25 17.56 20.56
C ARG A 133 8.35 17.87 19.36
N LEU A 134 7.57 16.87 18.97
CA LEU A 134 6.54 17.04 17.96
C LEU A 134 5.34 17.75 18.59
N THR A 135 4.91 18.84 17.96
CA THR A 135 3.77 19.67 18.41
C THR A 135 2.68 19.70 17.35
N GLY A 136 1.41 19.74 17.79
CA GLY A 136 0.25 19.73 16.93
C GLY A 136 -0.90 18.93 17.52
N ASN A 137 -1.78 18.41 16.66
CA ASN A 137 -2.90 17.57 17.10
C ASN A 137 -2.37 16.22 17.66
N THR A 138 -2.71 15.91 18.91
CA THR A 138 -2.24 14.72 19.63
C THR A 138 -2.64 13.42 18.92
N GLN A 139 -3.85 13.32 18.38
CA GLN A 139 -4.30 12.12 17.66
C GLN A 139 -3.50 11.90 16.38
N LEU A 140 -3.14 12.97 15.65
CA LEU A 140 -2.27 12.86 14.47
C LEU A 140 -0.83 12.48 14.84
N ILE A 141 -0.32 12.95 15.97
CA ILE A 141 0.99 12.55 16.50
C ILE A 141 0.98 11.06 16.85
N GLU A 142 -0.06 10.58 17.50
CA GLU A 142 -0.22 9.15 17.82
C GLU A 142 -0.33 8.30 16.55
N LYS A 143 -1.15 8.71 15.59
CA LYS A 143 -1.25 8.03 14.28
C LYS A 143 0.10 7.98 13.56
N LEU A 144 0.83 9.10 13.50
CA LEU A 144 2.16 9.17 12.92
C LEU A 144 3.13 8.20 13.60
N THR A 145 3.11 8.18 14.93
CA THR A 145 3.99 7.31 15.73
C THR A 145 3.72 5.84 15.46
N ILE A 146 2.45 5.44 15.52
CA ILE A 146 2.07 4.04 15.28
C ILE A 146 2.38 3.63 13.83
N GLN A 147 2.09 4.47 12.85
CA GLN A 147 2.40 4.18 11.46
C GLN A 147 3.90 4.04 11.22
N LEU A 148 4.72 4.90 11.80
CA LEU A 148 6.17 4.82 11.73
C LEU A 148 6.70 3.49 12.32
N LEU A 149 6.20 3.11 13.49
CA LEU A 149 6.62 1.87 14.16
C LEU A 149 6.22 0.63 13.35
N LEU A 150 5.01 0.60 12.81
CA LEU A 150 4.52 -0.52 12.00
C LEU A 150 5.24 -0.69 10.66
N GLU A 151 5.67 0.41 10.03
CA GLU A 151 6.47 0.32 8.81
C GLU A 151 7.93 -0.07 9.09
N LYS A 152 8.45 0.33 10.26
CA LYS A 152 9.84 0.09 10.62
C LYS A 152 10.08 -1.29 11.23
N TYR A 153 9.13 -1.84 11.99
CA TYR A 153 9.29 -3.05 12.77
C TYR A 153 8.26 -4.12 12.42
N VAL A 154 8.69 -5.39 12.44
CA VAL A 154 7.80 -6.54 12.19
C VAL A 154 6.99 -6.88 13.43
N CYS A 155 7.64 -6.81 14.60
CA CYS A 155 7.03 -7.17 15.88
C CYS A 155 7.46 -6.22 17.00
N LEU A 156 6.79 -6.30 18.15
CA LEU A 156 7.05 -5.44 19.29
C LEU A 156 8.47 -5.58 19.82
N GLU A 157 9.03 -6.78 19.78
CA GLU A 157 10.35 -7.13 20.30
C GLU A 157 11.50 -6.44 19.57
N GLU A 158 11.28 -6.02 18.32
CA GLU A 158 12.24 -5.21 17.57
C GLU A 158 12.23 -3.75 18.00
N ALA A 159 11.06 -3.24 18.44
CA ALA A 159 10.85 -1.84 18.78
C ALA A 159 11.06 -1.54 20.28
N PHE A 160 10.73 -2.49 21.17
CA PHE A 160 10.68 -2.29 22.60
C PHE A 160 11.39 -3.44 23.34
N ASN A 161 11.83 -3.16 24.57
CA ASN A 161 12.42 -4.18 25.41
C ASN A 161 11.37 -5.21 25.89
N GLU A 162 11.86 -6.36 26.40
CA GLU A 162 11.03 -7.49 26.81
C GLU A 162 9.99 -7.10 27.89
N GLU A 163 10.36 -6.26 28.84
CA GLU A 163 9.47 -5.79 29.91
C GLU A 163 8.24 -5.07 29.35
N ILE A 164 8.43 -4.14 28.40
CA ILE A 164 7.35 -3.40 27.76
C ILE A 164 6.49 -4.34 26.92
N CYS A 165 7.10 -5.25 26.18
CA CYS A 165 6.38 -6.22 25.37
C CYS A 165 5.48 -7.14 26.21
N GLN A 166 6.00 -7.68 27.30
CA GLN A 166 5.24 -8.53 28.23
C GLN A 166 4.11 -7.74 28.90
N LYS A 167 4.39 -6.53 29.40
CA LYS A 167 3.38 -5.67 30.01
C LYS A 167 2.28 -5.30 29.03
N SER A 168 2.64 -4.99 27.79
CA SER A 168 1.66 -4.66 26.74
C SER A 168 0.69 -5.80 26.48
N ARG A 169 1.21 -7.03 26.36
CA ARG A 169 0.36 -8.22 26.17
C ARG A 169 -0.51 -8.51 27.38
N GLN A 170 0.02 -8.32 28.60
CA GLN A 170 -0.76 -8.50 29.84
C GLN A 170 -1.93 -7.52 29.92
N LEU A 171 -1.68 -6.22 29.69
CA LEU A 171 -2.72 -5.19 29.73
C LEU A 171 -3.77 -5.41 28.63
N TYR A 172 -3.32 -5.79 27.44
CA TYR A 172 -4.20 -6.14 26.33
C TYR A 172 -5.16 -7.29 26.69
N LEU A 173 -4.62 -8.42 27.19
CA LEU A 173 -5.43 -9.57 27.60
C LEU A 173 -6.38 -9.22 28.73
N LYS A 174 -5.91 -8.47 29.74
CA LYS A 174 -6.70 -8.04 30.90
C LYS A 174 -7.89 -7.15 30.45
N TYR A 175 -7.63 -6.21 29.54
CA TYR A 175 -8.69 -5.34 29.00
C TYR A 175 -9.75 -6.13 28.22
N ILE A 176 -9.34 -7.04 27.35
CA ILE A 176 -10.25 -7.87 26.54
C ILE A 176 -11.13 -8.74 27.44
N THR A 177 -10.50 -9.36 28.46
CA THR A 177 -11.22 -10.26 29.37
C THR A 177 -12.21 -9.50 30.23
N ASN A 178 -11.81 -8.37 30.80
CA ASN A 178 -12.68 -7.57 31.67
C ASN A 178 -13.87 -6.95 30.96
N ASN A 179 -13.74 -6.65 29.67
CA ASN A 179 -14.79 -5.99 28.89
C ASN A 179 -15.51 -6.96 27.93
N GLN A 180 -15.25 -8.28 28.03
CA GLN A 180 -15.88 -9.32 27.21
C GLN A 180 -15.76 -9.09 25.69
N LEU A 181 -14.61 -8.57 25.23
CA LEU A 181 -14.35 -8.17 23.85
C LEU A 181 -13.80 -9.31 22.96
N GLN A 182 -13.81 -10.57 23.43
CA GLN A 182 -13.20 -11.71 22.71
C GLN A 182 -13.74 -11.89 21.30
N ASP A 183 -15.04 -11.68 21.11
CA ASP A 183 -15.67 -11.85 19.79
C ASP A 183 -15.33 -10.69 18.83
N ILE A 184 -15.16 -9.48 19.35
CA ILE A 184 -14.69 -8.31 18.57
C ILE A 184 -13.26 -8.56 18.12
N ILE A 185 -12.39 -8.98 19.04
CA ILE A 185 -10.99 -9.24 18.74
C ILE A 185 -10.79 -10.37 17.73
N ARG A 186 -11.59 -11.43 17.79
CA ARG A 186 -11.55 -12.53 16.80
C ARG A 186 -11.87 -12.08 15.37
N LYS A 187 -12.67 -11.03 15.24
CA LYS A 187 -13.05 -10.44 13.95
C LYS A 187 -12.13 -9.29 13.52
N LEU A 188 -11.25 -8.86 14.42
CA LEU A 188 -10.35 -7.74 14.16
C LEU A 188 -9.30 -8.14 13.12
N GLU A 189 -9.12 -7.29 12.11
CA GLU A 189 -8.10 -7.48 11.09
C GLU A 189 -6.69 -7.48 11.71
N HIS A 190 -5.79 -8.28 11.15
CA HIS A 190 -4.41 -8.42 11.64
C HIS A 190 -3.69 -7.05 11.79
N ARG A 191 -3.91 -6.14 10.83
CA ARG A 191 -3.35 -4.78 10.90
C ARG A 191 -3.84 -4.00 12.12
N LYS A 192 -5.14 -3.98 12.37
CA LYS A 192 -5.75 -3.29 13.52
C LYS A 192 -5.27 -3.89 14.86
N HIS A 193 -5.12 -5.22 14.89
CA HIS A 193 -4.56 -5.92 16.05
C HIS A 193 -3.12 -5.45 16.35
N ASN A 194 -2.26 -5.41 15.33
CA ASN A 194 -0.90 -4.92 15.48
C ASN A 194 -0.87 -3.43 15.87
N GLN A 195 -1.71 -2.59 15.26
CA GLN A 195 -1.85 -1.19 15.64
C GLN A 195 -2.16 -1.02 17.13
N LEU A 196 -3.07 -1.82 17.65
CA LEU A 196 -3.47 -1.78 19.05
C LEU A 196 -2.30 -2.21 19.97
N LEU A 197 -1.60 -3.29 19.65
CA LEU A 197 -0.46 -3.76 20.45
C LEU A 197 0.68 -2.73 20.47
N PHE A 198 1.02 -2.16 19.31
CA PHE A 198 2.06 -1.12 19.23
C PHE A 198 1.63 0.16 19.97
N TYR A 199 0.35 0.51 19.91
CA TYR A 199 -0.20 1.65 20.66
C TYR A 199 -0.04 1.46 22.17
N ILE A 200 -0.42 0.31 22.69
CA ILE A 200 -0.27 -0.02 24.11
C ILE A 200 1.21 0.06 24.53
N ALA A 201 2.10 -0.55 23.75
CA ALA A 201 3.53 -0.54 24.02
C ALA A 201 4.13 0.87 24.00
N MET A 202 3.73 1.68 23.00
CA MET A 202 4.13 3.08 22.92
C MET A 202 3.70 3.87 24.14
N LYS A 203 2.45 3.72 24.59
CA LYS A 203 1.94 4.42 25.79
C LYS A 203 2.67 4.01 27.06
N ILE A 204 2.93 2.72 27.26
CA ILE A 204 3.74 2.22 28.39
C ILE A 204 5.13 2.81 28.34
N TYR A 205 5.77 2.81 27.16
CA TYR A 205 7.09 3.38 26.95
C TYR A 205 7.15 4.87 27.30
N GLN A 206 6.16 5.65 26.85
CA GLN A 206 6.06 7.08 27.12
C GLN A 206 5.89 7.35 28.62
N VAL A 207 4.97 6.65 29.29
CA VAL A 207 4.77 6.76 30.76
C VAL A 207 6.07 6.48 31.51
N LYS A 208 6.79 5.42 31.12
CA LYS A 208 8.05 5.03 31.78
C LYS A 208 9.14 6.08 31.60
N ASN A 209 9.28 6.63 30.39
CA ASN A 209 10.29 7.65 30.11
C ASN A 209 9.98 8.99 30.79
N GLU A 210 8.70 9.40 30.84
CA GLU A 210 8.33 10.63 31.53
C GLU A 210 8.52 10.53 33.04
N LYS A 211 8.26 9.37 33.67
CA LYS A 211 8.61 9.12 35.08
C LYS A 211 10.10 9.29 35.31
N GLN A 212 10.95 8.68 34.49
CA GLN A 212 12.41 8.82 34.62
C GLN A 212 12.89 10.27 34.42
N PHE A 213 12.25 11.02 33.52
CA PHE A 213 12.56 12.43 33.31
C PHE A 213 12.20 13.27 34.52
N ILE A 214 11.03 13.08 35.10
CA ILE A 214 10.55 13.78 36.29
C ILE A 214 11.45 13.49 37.49
N GLU A 215 11.86 12.23 37.71
CA GLU A 215 12.77 11.83 38.78
C GLU A 215 14.16 12.49 38.66
N LYS A 216 14.66 12.63 37.42
CA LYS A 216 15.93 13.33 37.15
C LYS A 216 15.83 14.84 37.38
N GLU A 217 14.70 15.48 37.02
CA GLU A 217 14.49 16.91 37.22
C GLU A 217 14.18 17.25 38.67
N GLN A 218 13.49 16.40 39.42
CA GLN A 218 13.26 16.60 40.86
C GLN A 218 14.59 16.60 41.65
N ASN A 219 15.60 15.88 41.16
CA ASN A 219 16.95 15.93 41.71
C ASN A 219 17.73 17.21 41.34
N ASN A 220 17.27 17.98 40.35
CA ASN A 220 17.91 19.20 39.83
C ASN A 220 17.10 20.48 40.11
N LEU A 221 16.25 20.51 41.12
CA LEU A 221 15.36 21.61 41.55
C LEU A 221 15.69 22.98 40.97
N LEU A 222 14.88 23.48 40.00
CA LEU A 222 14.37 24.86 39.95
C LEU A 222 13.48 25.07 38.73
N CYS A 223 12.21 25.52 39.01
CA CYS A 223 11.27 26.14 38.08
C CYS A 223 10.58 25.27 37.00
N LEU A 224 9.52 24.58 37.39
CA LEU A 224 8.49 24.09 36.47
C LEU A 224 7.29 25.05 36.48
N GLU A 225 6.82 25.40 35.28
CA GLU A 225 5.59 26.20 35.10
C GLU A 225 4.33 25.39 35.50
N SER A 226 3.24 26.11 35.87
CA SER A 226 2.05 25.53 36.51
C SER A 226 1.31 24.44 35.71
N ASN A 227 1.43 24.41 34.37
CA ASN A 227 0.80 23.42 33.52
C ASN A 227 1.55 22.07 33.51
N GLU A 228 2.83 22.08 33.77
CA GLU A 228 3.66 20.86 33.86
C GLU A 228 3.43 20.12 35.18
N LYS A 229 3.05 20.85 36.25
CA LYS A 229 2.73 20.25 37.56
C LYS A 229 1.45 19.39 37.54
N GLN A 230 0.46 19.70 36.70
CA GLN A 230 -0.76 18.88 36.57
C GLN A 230 -0.48 17.58 35.83
N ASN A 231 0.38 17.63 34.81
CA ASN A 231 0.77 16.42 34.07
C ASN A 231 1.68 15.51 34.92
N THR A 232 2.61 16.09 35.70
CA THR A 232 3.49 15.32 36.61
C THR A 232 2.72 14.52 37.66
N SER A 233 1.64 15.07 38.22
CA SER A 233 0.82 14.35 39.19
C SER A 233 0.06 13.17 38.58
N LEU A 234 -0.36 13.29 37.32
CA LEU A 234 -1.04 12.22 36.59
C LEU A 234 -0.10 11.02 36.33
N TRP A 235 1.13 11.30 35.90
CA TRP A 235 2.10 10.24 35.59
C TRP A 235 2.55 9.45 36.81
N LEU A 236 2.66 10.10 37.97
CA LEU A 236 2.99 9.45 39.23
C LEU A 236 1.89 8.54 39.78
N SER A 237 0.62 8.83 39.42
CA SER A 237 -0.54 8.03 39.84
C SER A 237 -0.78 6.75 39.01
N LEU A 238 -0.14 6.59 37.84
CA LEU A 238 -0.33 5.45 36.94
C LEU A 238 0.53 4.24 37.37
N GLU A 239 0.48 3.84 38.64
CA GLU A 239 1.24 2.66 39.12
C GLU A 239 0.44 1.36 39.01
N GLU A 240 -0.87 1.44 39.16
CA GLU A 240 -1.75 0.27 39.08
C GLU A 240 -2.16 -0.03 37.63
N ASP A 241 -2.33 -1.31 37.33
CA ASP A 241 -2.77 -1.79 36.02
C ASP A 241 -4.13 -1.20 35.60
N GLN A 242 -5.02 -0.92 36.56
CA GLN A 242 -6.35 -0.36 36.27
C GLN A 242 -6.26 1.08 35.73
N ASP A 243 -5.40 1.90 36.30
CA ASP A 243 -5.20 3.27 35.87
C ASP A 243 -4.53 3.33 34.50
N LEU A 244 -3.55 2.46 34.25
CA LEU A 244 -2.93 2.30 32.93
C LEU A 244 -3.93 1.83 31.88
N ILE A 245 -4.77 0.86 32.20
CA ILE A 245 -5.84 0.37 31.30
C ILE A 245 -6.78 1.53 30.95
N LYS A 246 -7.25 2.26 31.93
CA LYS A 246 -8.14 3.41 31.71
C LYS A 246 -7.47 4.46 30.83
N TYR A 247 -6.25 4.85 31.17
CA TYR A 247 -5.47 5.84 30.42
C TYR A 247 -5.23 5.44 28.95
N ILE A 248 -4.94 4.17 28.68
CA ILE A 248 -4.60 3.67 27.33
C ILE A 248 -5.86 3.41 26.51
N PHE A 249 -6.85 2.71 27.08
CA PHE A 249 -7.97 2.16 26.31
C PHE A 249 -9.18 3.08 26.19
N GLU A 250 -9.29 4.12 27.01
CA GLU A 250 -10.33 5.14 26.85
C GLU A 250 -9.99 6.20 25.78
N GLN A 251 -8.84 6.05 25.09
CA GLN A 251 -8.45 7.00 24.04
C GLN A 251 -9.27 6.80 22.76
N PRO A 252 -9.62 7.91 22.07
CA PRO A 252 -10.40 7.86 20.83
C PRO A 252 -9.77 6.95 19.75
N PHE A 253 -8.44 6.88 19.71
CA PHE A 253 -7.72 6.01 18.80
C PHE A 253 -8.06 4.52 19.01
N VAL A 254 -8.08 4.05 20.25
CA VAL A 254 -8.43 2.66 20.59
C VAL A 254 -9.90 2.39 20.35
N CYS A 255 -10.78 3.33 20.74
CA CYS A 255 -12.21 3.21 20.49
C CYS A 255 -12.52 3.06 19.00
N SER A 256 -11.82 3.80 18.13
CA SER A 256 -11.97 3.69 16.68
C SER A 256 -11.43 2.38 16.12
N LEU A 257 -10.33 1.85 16.66
CA LEU A 257 -9.77 0.55 16.22
C LEU A 257 -10.67 -0.63 16.56
N LEU A 258 -11.32 -0.58 17.73
CA LEU A 258 -12.17 -1.66 18.24
C LEU A 258 -13.62 -1.55 17.78
N ASP A 259 -13.99 -0.53 17.00
CA ASP A 259 -15.36 -0.23 16.57
C ASP A 259 -16.38 -0.14 17.73
N ILE A 260 -15.91 0.19 18.96
CA ILE A 260 -16.74 0.22 20.17
C ILE A 260 -17.78 1.36 20.14
N GLN A 261 -17.56 2.41 19.34
CA GLN A 261 -18.44 3.56 19.19
C GLN A 261 -19.28 3.57 17.91
N ASN A 262 -19.17 2.56 17.05
CA ASN A 262 -19.91 2.53 15.79
C ASN A 262 -21.38 2.15 15.99
N ASN A 263 -22.12 3.04 16.61
CA ASN A 263 -23.51 3.23 16.29
C ASN A 263 -23.59 3.86 14.90
N SER A 264 -24.56 3.45 14.11
CA SER A 264 -24.97 3.80 12.76
C SER A 264 -24.79 5.25 12.24
N ASP A 265 -24.12 6.13 12.97
CA ASP A 265 -24.01 7.57 12.70
C ASP A 265 -22.78 7.99 11.87
N ASP A 266 -21.79 7.10 11.66
CA ASP A 266 -20.60 7.41 10.85
C ASP A 266 -20.92 7.65 9.36
N TYR A 267 -22.02 7.07 8.85
CA TYR A 267 -22.57 7.40 7.53
C TYR A 267 -22.93 8.89 7.39
N GLN A 268 -23.23 9.57 8.50
CA GLN A 268 -23.58 11.00 8.50
C GLN A 268 -22.35 11.92 8.56
N GLN A 269 -21.19 11.40 8.96
CA GLN A 269 -19.98 12.23 9.12
C GLN A 269 -19.27 12.55 7.79
N LYS A 270 -19.43 11.70 6.74
CA LYS A 270 -18.78 11.90 5.43
C LYS A 270 -19.76 11.75 4.26
N PRO A 271 -20.80 12.60 4.17
CA PRO A 271 -21.86 12.45 3.17
C PRO A 271 -21.35 12.58 1.72
N TYR A 272 -20.28 13.34 1.49
CA TYR A 272 -19.65 13.49 0.18
C TYR A 272 -18.98 12.18 -0.29
N LEU A 273 -18.33 11.44 0.63
CA LEU A 273 -17.67 10.18 0.30
C LEU A 273 -18.70 9.10 -0.03
N THR A 274 -19.78 8.99 0.75
CA THR A 274 -20.90 8.09 0.48
C THR A 274 -21.51 8.34 -0.89
N LYS A 275 -21.73 9.62 -1.22
CA LYS A 275 -22.27 10.01 -2.52
C LYS A 275 -21.30 9.68 -3.66
N MET A 276 -20.00 9.92 -3.47
CA MET A 276 -18.97 9.64 -4.47
C MET A 276 -18.84 8.14 -4.74
N VAL A 277 -18.79 7.31 -3.69
CA VAL A 277 -18.75 5.84 -3.82
C VAL A 277 -19.99 5.33 -4.55
N GLY A 278 -21.19 5.81 -4.18
CA GLY A 278 -22.44 5.44 -4.85
C GLY A 278 -22.42 5.74 -6.34
N ILE A 279 -21.98 6.93 -6.73
CA ILE A 279 -21.90 7.32 -8.15
C ILE A 279 -20.82 6.53 -8.90
N LEU A 280 -19.68 6.23 -8.28
CA LEU A 280 -18.66 5.39 -8.88
C LEU A 280 -19.19 3.98 -9.16
N LEU A 281 -19.92 3.39 -8.23
CA LEU A 281 -20.58 2.10 -8.43
C LEU A 281 -21.60 2.15 -9.56
N ASP A 282 -22.49 3.17 -9.58
CA ASP A 282 -23.46 3.37 -10.68
C ASP A 282 -22.77 3.48 -12.06
N TYR A 283 -21.68 4.24 -12.11
CA TYR A 283 -20.89 4.40 -13.32
C TYR A 283 -20.33 3.06 -13.82
N LEU A 284 -19.74 2.25 -12.93
CA LEU A 284 -19.15 0.97 -13.30
C LEU A 284 -20.20 -0.05 -13.70
N GLU A 285 -21.33 -0.11 -13.00
CA GLU A 285 -22.45 -0.99 -13.33
C GLU A 285 -23.01 -0.68 -14.73
N ILE A 286 -23.16 0.60 -15.06
CA ILE A 286 -23.68 1.04 -16.37
C ILE A 286 -22.63 0.81 -17.47
N LYS A 287 -21.39 1.26 -17.27
CA LYS A 287 -20.33 1.20 -18.29
C LYS A 287 -20.01 -0.24 -18.70
N TYR A 288 -19.89 -1.12 -17.72
CA TYR A 288 -19.44 -2.50 -17.95
C TYR A 288 -20.58 -3.52 -17.94
N GLN A 289 -21.83 -3.10 -17.73
CA GLN A 289 -23.02 -3.96 -17.64
C GLN A 289 -22.86 -5.07 -16.59
N ILE A 290 -22.25 -4.71 -15.45
CA ILE A 290 -22.01 -5.60 -14.31
C ILE A 290 -22.89 -5.16 -13.14
N LYS A 291 -23.13 -6.07 -12.19
CA LYS A 291 -23.91 -5.77 -10.98
C LYS A 291 -23.05 -5.97 -9.73
N CYS A 292 -23.14 -5.02 -8.80
CA CYS A 292 -22.54 -5.09 -7.50
C CYS A 292 -23.56 -5.67 -6.50
N GLU A 293 -23.40 -6.93 -6.11
CA GLU A 293 -24.34 -7.61 -5.22
C GLU A 293 -24.19 -7.14 -3.77
N GLU A 294 -22.95 -6.84 -3.34
CA GLU A 294 -22.59 -6.44 -1.97
C GLU A 294 -22.44 -4.91 -1.82
N ARG A 295 -23.21 -4.14 -2.59
CA ARG A 295 -23.07 -2.68 -2.69
C ARG A 295 -23.03 -1.96 -1.34
N GLN A 296 -23.93 -2.32 -0.42
CA GLN A 296 -24.02 -1.67 0.89
C GLN A 296 -22.78 -1.98 1.75
N GLU A 297 -22.33 -3.21 1.74
CA GLU A 297 -21.15 -3.65 2.48
C GLU A 297 -19.87 -2.99 1.94
N ILE A 298 -19.72 -2.92 0.62
CA ILE A 298 -18.58 -2.24 -0.03
C ILE A 298 -18.58 -0.75 0.30
N CYS A 299 -19.73 -0.08 0.21
CA CYS A 299 -19.86 1.32 0.63
C CYS A 299 -19.44 1.51 2.09
N TYR A 300 -19.92 0.66 3.00
CA TYR A 300 -19.57 0.71 4.42
C TYR A 300 -18.06 0.56 4.65
N LYS A 301 -17.43 -0.44 4.04
CA LYS A 301 -15.99 -0.69 4.15
C LYS A 301 -15.16 0.51 3.63
N ILE A 302 -15.50 1.05 2.47
CA ILE A 302 -14.78 2.22 1.90
C ILE A 302 -14.93 3.46 2.79
N ILE A 303 -16.11 3.70 3.37
CA ILE A 303 -16.36 4.84 4.23
C ILE A 303 -15.58 4.71 5.54
N ASN A 304 -15.53 3.51 6.12
CA ASN A 304 -14.75 3.24 7.33
C ASN A 304 -13.24 3.36 7.11
N ASP A 305 -12.76 3.00 5.91
CA ASP A 305 -11.38 3.27 5.50
C ASP A 305 -11.17 4.70 4.95
N GLY A 306 -12.19 5.55 5.04
CA GLY A 306 -12.11 6.95 4.62
C GLY A 306 -11.00 7.74 5.32
N ASP A 307 -10.55 7.30 6.50
CA ASP A 307 -9.36 7.82 7.17
C ASP A 307 -8.08 7.64 6.34
N TYR A 308 -8.01 6.57 5.54
CA TYR A 308 -6.94 6.36 4.56
C TYR A 308 -6.90 7.46 3.50
N MET A 309 -8.05 8.02 3.13
CA MET A 309 -8.14 9.07 2.10
C MET A 309 -7.68 10.44 2.59
N GLU A 310 -7.82 10.73 3.89
CA GLU A 310 -7.63 12.06 4.46
C GLU A 310 -6.43 12.18 5.40
N ASN A 311 -5.86 11.07 5.90
CA ASN A 311 -4.87 11.05 6.99
C ASN A 311 -3.55 10.37 6.61
N LEU A 312 -2.59 10.43 7.56
CA LEU A 312 -1.31 9.71 7.57
C LEU A 312 -1.54 8.20 7.57
N SER A 313 -1.70 7.61 6.40
CA SER A 313 -1.91 6.15 6.23
C SER A 313 -0.62 5.40 5.96
N PHE A 314 0.46 6.11 5.61
CA PHE A 314 1.81 5.59 5.39
C PHE A 314 2.86 6.69 5.62
N ILE A 315 4.09 6.28 5.90
CA ILE A 315 5.25 7.17 6.05
C ILE A 315 6.16 7.09 4.82
N LEU A 316 6.56 5.89 4.44
CA LEU A 316 7.41 5.62 3.29
C LEU A 316 6.78 4.63 2.32
N TYR A 317 6.12 3.58 2.82
CA TYR A 317 5.55 2.50 2.02
C TYR A 317 4.06 2.66 1.80
N ASP A 318 3.69 3.21 0.64
CA ASP A 318 2.30 3.26 0.17
C ASP A 318 1.96 1.99 -0.63
N LYS A 319 1.46 0.97 0.07
CA LYS A 319 1.02 -0.31 -0.55
C LYS A 319 -0.01 -0.10 -1.66
N HIS A 320 -0.89 0.88 -1.49
CA HIS A 320 -1.94 1.16 -2.47
C HIS A 320 -1.37 1.84 -3.70
N HIS A 321 -0.37 2.69 -3.55
CA HIS A 321 0.31 3.29 -4.70
C HIS A 321 1.06 2.24 -5.54
N GLN A 322 1.72 1.28 -4.89
CA GLN A 322 2.38 0.17 -5.59
C GLN A 322 1.35 -0.71 -6.33
N PHE A 323 0.26 -1.09 -5.67
CA PHE A 323 -0.84 -1.80 -6.31
C PHE A 323 -1.40 -1.02 -7.51
N LEU A 324 -1.61 0.30 -7.36
CA LEU A 324 -2.12 1.15 -8.42
C LEU A 324 -1.17 1.25 -9.62
N LYS A 325 0.14 1.21 -9.43
CA LYS A 325 1.11 1.20 -10.53
C LYS A 325 0.91 -0.02 -11.45
N GLN A 326 0.60 -1.19 -10.88
CA GLN A 326 0.44 -2.44 -11.62
C GLN A 326 -0.84 -2.47 -12.47
N ILE A 327 -1.86 -1.72 -12.07
CA ILE A 327 -3.17 -1.67 -12.74
C ILE A 327 -3.49 -0.26 -13.28
N LEU A 328 -2.45 0.54 -13.53
CA LEU A 328 -2.58 1.95 -13.94
C LEU A 328 -3.47 2.16 -15.18
N PRO A 329 -3.35 1.36 -16.27
CA PRO A 329 -4.18 1.55 -17.47
C PRO A 329 -5.68 1.41 -17.18
N GLU A 330 -6.06 0.42 -16.36
CA GLU A 330 -7.46 0.20 -15.97
C GLU A 330 -7.98 1.36 -15.12
N ILE A 331 -7.15 1.89 -14.23
CA ILE A 331 -7.51 3.00 -13.35
C ILE A 331 -7.69 4.28 -14.14
N GLU A 332 -6.78 4.61 -15.05
CA GLU A 332 -6.88 5.81 -15.88
C GLU A 332 -8.15 5.80 -16.72
N SER A 333 -8.49 4.65 -17.31
CA SER A 333 -9.76 4.47 -18.03
C SER A 333 -10.97 4.71 -17.13
N ILE A 334 -10.96 4.19 -15.90
CA ILE A 334 -12.04 4.39 -14.92
C ILE A 334 -12.11 5.86 -14.50
N GLN A 335 -10.98 6.51 -14.23
CA GLN A 335 -10.92 7.91 -13.81
C GLN A 335 -11.45 8.87 -14.87
N VAL A 336 -10.98 8.73 -16.10
CA VAL A 336 -11.43 9.56 -17.23
C VAL A 336 -12.93 9.37 -17.48
N GLY A 337 -13.38 8.12 -17.48
CA GLY A 337 -14.78 7.81 -17.70
C GLY A 337 -15.68 8.31 -16.56
N LEU A 338 -15.27 8.17 -15.30
CA LEU A 338 -16.00 8.70 -14.15
C LEU A 338 -16.10 10.23 -14.21
N LYS A 339 -15.01 10.91 -14.57
CA LYS A 339 -15.01 12.37 -14.74
C LYS A 339 -16.04 12.82 -15.79
N ASN A 340 -16.06 12.16 -16.94
CA ASN A 340 -17.03 12.43 -17.99
C ASN A 340 -18.48 12.13 -17.54
N TYR A 341 -18.67 11.03 -16.80
CA TYR A 341 -19.97 10.68 -16.24
C TYR A 341 -20.49 11.73 -15.26
N LEU A 342 -19.64 12.25 -14.37
CA LEU A 342 -19.99 13.31 -13.42
C LEU A 342 -20.33 14.64 -14.14
N ILE A 343 -19.61 14.97 -15.22
CA ILE A 343 -19.92 16.15 -16.06
C ILE A 343 -21.31 15.99 -16.68
N ASN A 344 -21.60 14.84 -17.27
CA ASN A 344 -22.90 14.57 -17.91
C ASN A 344 -24.07 14.53 -16.93
N LYS A 345 -23.83 14.20 -15.65
CA LYS A 345 -24.83 14.20 -14.58
C LYS A 345 -24.91 15.52 -13.83
N ASP A 346 -24.19 16.57 -14.27
CA ASP A 346 -24.11 17.92 -13.64
C ASP A 346 -23.73 17.91 -12.14
N GLN A 347 -22.91 16.95 -11.74
CA GLN A 347 -22.42 16.77 -10.36
C GLN A 347 -21.21 17.67 -10.07
N LYS A 348 -21.39 19.00 -10.21
CA LYS A 348 -20.29 19.99 -10.10
C LYS A 348 -19.60 19.99 -8.73
N GLU A 349 -20.33 19.69 -7.67
CA GLU A 349 -19.76 19.63 -6.32
C GLU A 349 -18.74 18.50 -6.17
N LEU A 350 -19.04 17.33 -6.75
CA LEU A 350 -18.14 16.17 -6.67
C LEU A 350 -16.92 16.29 -7.59
N LEU A 351 -17.06 17.03 -8.71
CA LEU A 351 -15.92 17.33 -9.57
C LEU A 351 -14.82 18.12 -8.88
N LYS A 352 -15.12 18.88 -7.80
CA LYS A 352 -14.10 19.58 -7.00
C LYS A 352 -13.14 18.59 -6.33
N TYR A 353 -13.63 17.44 -5.85
CA TYR A 353 -12.81 16.39 -5.23
C TYR A 353 -11.97 15.64 -6.27
N MET A 354 -12.47 15.50 -7.51
CA MET A 354 -11.72 14.86 -8.60
C MET A 354 -10.61 15.74 -9.21
N LYS A 355 -10.50 17.01 -8.79
CA LYS A 355 -9.31 17.81 -9.14
C LYS A 355 -8.03 17.27 -8.50
N ASN A 356 -8.16 16.54 -7.40
CA ASN A 356 -7.07 15.80 -6.79
C ASN A 356 -7.05 14.38 -7.38
N ASP A 357 -6.15 14.15 -8.33
CA ASP A 357 -5.96 12.83 -8.94
C ASP A 357 -5.62 11.75 -7.91
N GLU A 358 -4.92 12.11 -6.83
CA GLU A 358 -4.58 11.19 -5.75
C GLU A 358 -5.81 10.68 -5.01
N PHE A 359 -6.76 11.56 -4.68
CA PHE A 359 -8.02 11.17 -4.05
C PHE A 359 -8.77 10.14 -4.89
N THR A 360 -8.90 10.42 -6.19
CA THR A 360 -9.62 9.52 -7.10
C THR A 360 -8.92 8.18 -7.24
N ARG A 361 -7.59 8.16 -7.31
CA ARG A 361 -6.81 6.91 -7.36
C ARG A 361 -7.02 6.08 -6.09
N LYS A 362 -6.93 6.69 -4.92
CA LYS A 362 -7.19 6.01 -3.64
C LYS A 362 -8.59 5.42 -3.58
N LEU A 363 -9.60 6.18 -4.02
CA LEU A 363 -10.98 5.69 -4.06
C LEU A 363 -11.15 4.48 -4.98
N VAL A 364 -10.58 4.53 -6.19
CA VAL A 364 -10.61 3.40 -7.12
C VAL A 364 -9.84 2.20 -6.55
N ALA A 365 -8.71 2.43 -5.88
CA ALA A 365 -7.95 1.37 -5.22
C ALA A 365 -8.77 0.64 -4.16
N LEU A 366 -9.39 1.40 -3.26
CA LEU A 366 -10.24 0.82 -2.21
C LEU A 366 -11.40 0.02 -2.82
N LEU A 367 -12.00 0.55 -3.90
CA LEU A 367 -13.06 -0.16 -4.58
C LEU A 367 -12.59 -1.49 -5.17
N LEU A 368 -11.41 -1.52 -5.81
CA LEU A 368 -10.82 -2.74 -6.36
C LEU A 368 -10.47 -3.77 -5.27
N VAL A 369 -10.06 -3.29 -4.11
CA VAL A 369 -9.76 -4.15 -2.95
C VAL A 369 -11.04 -4.73 -2.35
N TYR A 370 -12.10 -3.94 -2.19
CA TYR A 370 -13.34 -4.39 -1.54
C TYR A 370 -14.33 -5.09 -2.49
N TRP A 371 -14.33 -4.74 -3.78
CA TRP A 371 -15.09 -5.46 -4.79
C TRP A 371 -14.18 -6.47 -5.51
N HIS A 372 -13.89 -7.56 -4.84
CA HIS A 372 -12.85 -8.55 -5.20
C HIS A 372 -12.91 -9.08 -6.63
N ASP A 373 -14.09 -9.20 -7.21
CA ASP A 373 -14.28 -9.71 -8.57
C ASP A 373 -14.48 -8.61 -9.63
N LEU A 374 -14.32 -7.32 -9.24
CA LEU A 374 -14.55 -6.19 -10.14
C LEU A 374 -13.65 -6.27 -11.39
N LEU A 375 -12.34 -6.45 -11.22
CA LEU A 375 -11.42 -6.55 -12.36
C LEU A 375 -11.78 -7.72 -13.26
N LYS A 376 -12.09 -8.89 -12.69
CA LYS A 376 -12.55 -10.05 -13.43
C LYS A 376 -13.84 -9.75 -14.20
N LYS A 377 -14.82 -9.11 -13.58
CA LYS A 377 -16.08 -8.71 -14.23
C LYS A 377 -15.84 -7.71 -15.36
N ILE A 378 -14.97 -6.72 -15.14
CA ILE A 378 -14.56 -5.76 -16.16
C ILE A 378 -13.85 -6.48 -17.33
N GLU A 379 -12.95 -7.41 -17.05
CA GLU A 379 -12.24 -8.18 -18.06
C GLU A 379 -13.19 -9.06 -18.86
N THR A 380 -14.13 -9.73 -18.20
CA THR A 380 -15.10 -10.63 -18.86
C THR A 380 -16.23 -9.91 -19.59
N SER A 381 -16.46 -8.63 -19.30
CA SER A 381 -17.50 -7.84 -19.98
C SER A 381 -17.25 -7.63 -21.48
N LYS A 382 -15.99 -7.74 -21.92
CA LYS A 382 -15.57 -7.62 -23.33
C LYS A 382 -14.56 -8.73 -23.66
N GLN A 383 -15.09 -9.92 -23.93
CA GLN A 383 -14.27 -11.05 -24.35
C GLN A 383 -13.83 -10.89 -25.82
N ILE A 384 -12.56 -11.19 -26.10
CA ILE A 384 -12.08 -11.39 -27.46
C ILE A 384 -12.61 -12.72 -27.99
N ARG A 385 -13.25 -12.70 -29.12
CA ARG A 385 -13.70 -13.93 -29.80
C ARG A 385 -12.59 -14.44 -30.68
N ALA A 386 -12.00 -15.56 -30.31
CA ALA A 386 -10.90 -16.19 -31.04
C ALA A 386 -11.34 -17.49 -31.70
N LEU A 387 -11.07 -17.61 -33.00
CA LEU A 387 -11.30 -18.82 -33.75
C LEU A 387 -10.08 -19.74 -33.65
N ILE A 388 -10.24 -20.93 -33.07
CA ILE A 388 -9.17 -21.93 -32.97
C ILE A 388 -9.19 -22.83 -34.20
N VAL A 389 -8.07 -22.84 -34.93
CA VAL A 389 -7.90 -23.65 -36.15
C VAL A 389 -6.79 -24.65 -35.93
N THR A 390 -7.12 -25.93 -36.03
CA THR A 390 -6.19 -27.05 -35.83
C THR A 390 -6.45 -28.19 -36.82
N ASN A 391 -5.49 -29.11 -36.92
CA ASN A 391 -5.66 -30.29 -37.74
C ASN A 391 -6.57 -31.39 -37.14
N SER A 392 -6.95 -31.24 -35.89
CA SER A 392 -7.75 -32.23 -35.14
C SER A 392 -8.60 -31.54 -34.08
N GLU A 393 -9.84 -31.99 -33.94
CA GLU A 393 -10.77 -31.50 -32.93
C GLU A 393 -10.27 -31.75 -31.49
N GLN A 394 -9.55 -32.86 -31.28
CA GLN A 394 -8.96 -33.17 -29.99
C GLN A 394 -7.87 -32.17 -29.62
N TYR A 395 -7.04 -31.72 -30.57
CA TYR A 395 -6.05 -30.67 -30.34
C TYR A 395 -6.70 -29.31 -30.07
N ALA A 396 -7.78 -28.99 -30.79
CA ALA A 396 -8.51 -27.75 -30.52
C ALA A 396 -9.05 -27.72 -29.08
N SER A 397 -9.70 -28.80 -28.67
CA SER A 397 -10.24 -28.92 -27.29
C SER A 397 -9.16 -28.83 -26.23
N TYR A 398 -8.00 -29.45 -26.45
CA TYR A 398 -6.88 -29.40 -25.52
C TYR A 398 -6.27 -27.99 -25.43
N ILE A 399 -6.04 -27.35 -26.57
CA ILE A 399 -5.50 -25.97 -26.64
C ILE A 399 -6.46 -25.01 -25.95
N ILE A 400 -7.76 -25.10 -26.23
CA ILE A 400 -8.81 -24.27 -25.57
C ILE A 400 -8.71 -24.44 -24.05
N ALA A 401 -8.76 -25.67 -23.54
CA ALA A 401 -8.70 -25.93 -22.11
C ALA A 401 -7.44 -25.35 -21.45
N LYS A 402 -6.29 -25.41 -22.15
CA LYS A 402 -5.05 -24.81 -21.67
C LYS A 402 -5.08 -23.29 -21.71
N LEU A 403 -5.58 -22.69 -22.78
CA LEU A 403 -5.66 -21.23 -22.89
C LEU A 403 -6.64 -20.64 -21.87
N GLU A 404 -7.75 -21.31 -21.58
CA GLU A 404 -8.71 -20.88 -20.55
C GLU A 404 -8.08 -20.80 -19.16
N LEU A 405 -7.14 -21.71 -18.83
CA LEU A 405 -6.40 -21.65 -17.56
C LEU A 405 -5.54 -20.37 -17.40
N TYR A 406 -4.98 -19.87 -18.51
CA TYR A 406 -4.07 -18.72 -18.49
C TYR A 406 -4.75 -17.39 -18.82
N LEU A 407 -5.77 -17.42 -19.66
CA LEU A 407 -6.43 -16.22 -20.17
C LEU A 407 -7.75 -15.89 -19.47
N GLY A 408 -8.20 -16.76 -18.59
CA GLY A 408 -9.16 -16.49 -17.50
C GLY A 408 -10.42 -15.70 -17.87
N GLY A 409 -11.15 -16.10 -18.94
CA GLY A 409 -12.40 -15.42 -19.33
C GLY A 409 -12.21 -14.16 -20.19
N ARG A 410 -10.96 -13.75 -20.49
CA ARG A 410 -10.64 -12.65 -21.42
C ARG A 410 -10.95 -13.00 -22.87
N TYR A 411 -10.97 -14.28 -23.16
CA TYR A 411 -11.21 -14.85 -24.49
C TYR A 411 -12.41 -15.78 -24.49
N ARG A 412 -13.17 -15.73 -25.60
CA ARG A 412 -14.17 -16.74 -25.95
C ARG A 412 -13.63 -17.52 -27.15
N PHE A 413 -13.17 -18.74 -26.89
CA PHE A 413 -12.62 -19.62 -27.93
C PHE A 413 -13.71 -20.42 -28.62
N VAL A 414 -13.66 -20.48 -29.95
CA VAL A 414 -14.56 -21.29 -30.78
C VAL A 414 -13.67 -22.15 -31.69
N ALA A 415 -13.84 -23.47 -31.63
CA ALA A 415 -13.08 -24.38 -32.49
C ALA A 415 -13.66 -24.44 -33.91
N SER A 416 -12.79 -24.34 -34.91
CA SER A 416 -13.19 -24.66 -36.31
C SER A 416 -13.13 -26.17 -36.49
N LYS A 417 -14.18 -26.73 -37.06
CA LYS A 417 -14.27 -28.17 -37.34
C LYS A 417 -13.37 -28.61 -38.52
N THR A 418 -13.12 -27.71 -39.46
CA THR A 418 -12.24 -27.97 -40.61
C THR A 418 -11.63 -26.66 -41.11
N PRO A 419 -10.39 -26.64 -41.66
CA PRO A 419 -9.79 -25.46 -42.26
C PRO A 419 -10.57 -24.89 -43.43
N VAL A 420 -11.36 -25.70 -44.11
CA VAL A 420 -12.18 -25.31 -45.29
C VAL A 420 -13.37 -24.41 -44.92
N VAL A 421 -13.78 -24.44 -43.66
CA VAL A 421 -14.95 -23.73 -43.13
C VAL A 421 -14.59 -22.38 -42.52
N ILE A 422 -13.30 -22.00 -42.46
CA ILE A 422 -12.85 -20.75 -41.81
C ILE A 422 -13.58 -19.54 -42.44
N ASP A 423 -13.59 -19.40 -43.76
CA ASP A 423 -14.23 -18.28 -44.45
C ASP A 423 -15.74 -18.20 -44.13
N GLN A 424 -16.39 -19.36 -44.07
CA GLN A 424 -17.82 -19.42 -43.74
C GLN A 424 -18.11 -19.00 -42.30
N MET A 425 -17.23 -19.38 -41.37
CA MET A 425 -17.35 -18.98 -39.94
C MET A 425 -17.06 -17.50 -39.76
N LEU A 426 -16.04 -16.94 -40.41
CA LEU A 426 -15.72 -15.52 -40.39
C LEU A 426 -16.81 -14.66 -41.03
N HIS A 427 -17.56 -15.17 -42.00
CA HIS A 427 -18.73 -14.48 -42.61
C HIS A 427 -20.00 -14.57 -41.74
N LYS A 428 -20.15 -15.64 -40.98
CA LYS A 428 -21.35 -15.84 -40.13
C LYS A 428 -21.26 -15.15 -38.78
N GLU A 429 -20.07 -15.04 -38.22
CA GLU A 429 -19.84 -14.50 -36.91
C GLU A 429 -18.58 -13.63 -36.92
N ASN A 430 -18.60 -12.54 -36.11
CA ASN A 430 -17.45 -11.68 -35.96
C ASN A 430 -16.44 -12.33 -34.99
N TYR A 431 -15.21 -12.51 -35.45
CA TYR A 431 -14.05 -12.93 -34.68
C TYR A 431 -13.02 -11.81 -34.67
N ASP A 432 -12.33 -11.64 -33.54
CA ASP A 432 -11.31 -10.61 -33.36
C ASP A 432 -9.93 -11.13 -33.76
N CYS A 433 -9.70 -12.44 -33.67
CA CYS A 433 -8.45 -13.07 -34.08
C CYS A 433 -8.61 -14.58 -34.40
N ILE A 434 -7.61 -15.13 -35.07
CA ILE A 434 -7.45 -16.57 -35.30
C ILE A 434 -6.25 -17.05 -34.48
N VAL A 435 -6.39 -18.19 -33.80
CA VAL A 435 -5.30 -18.90 -33.13
C VAL A 435 -5.13 -20.26 -33.79
N SER A 436 -3.94 -20.54 -34.34
CA SER A 436 -3.74 -21.74 -35.14
C SER A 436 -2.44 -22.47 -34.81
N ASN A 437 -2.49 -23.81 -34.76
CA ASN A 437 -1.31 -24.66 -34.68
C ASN A 437 -0.83 -25.15 -36.07
N THR A 438 -1.47 -24.67 -37.15
CA THR A 438 -1.10 -25.01 -38.52
C THR A 438 -0.86 -23.73 -39.31
N MET A 439 0.01 -23.82 -40.35
CA MET A 439 0.19 -22.72 -41.30
C MET A 439 -1.07 -22.52 -42.13
N LEU A 440 -1.59 -21.32 -42.16
CA LEU A 440 -2.71 -20.92 -42.96
C LEU A 440 -2.21 -20.19 -44.23
N ASN A 441 -2.57 -20.67 -45.39
CA ASN A 441 -2.09 -20.13 -46.67
C ASN A 441 -2.80 -18.86 -47.17
N ARG A 442 -3.71 -18.31 -46.35
CA ARG A 442 -4.53 -17.11 -46.71
C ARG A 442 -4.21 -15.96 -45.75
N GLN A 443 -4.20 -14.74 -46.31
CA GLN A 443 -4.23 -13.52 -45.52
C GLN A 443 -5.66 -13.21 -45.13
N PHE A 444 -5.95 -13.23 -43.85
CA PHE A 444 -7.23 -12.83 -43.28
C PHE A 444 -7.13 -11.38 -42.82
N ASN A 445 -8.28 -10.66 -42.82
CA ASN A 445 -8.34 -9.27 -42.33
C ASN A 445 -8.23 -9.13 -40.79
N ILE A 446 -8.11 -10.23 -40.08
CA ILE A 446 -7.94 -10.30 -38.62
C ILE A 446 -6.60 -10.94 -38.28
N PRO A 447 -5.99 -10.56 -37.15
CA PRO A 447 -4.67 -11.09 -36.75
C PRO A 447 -4.69 -12.61 -36.50
N ILE A 448 -3.58 -13.26 -36.86
CA ILE A 448 -3.39 -14.69 -36.67
C ILE A 448 -2.24 -14.91 -35.68
N PHE A 449 -2.51 -15.73 -34.67
CA PHE A 449 -1.53 -16.14 -33.67
C PHE A 449 -1.18 -17.62 -33.83
N GLY A 450 0.09 -17.89 -34.09
CA GLY A 450 0.61 -19.26 -34.10
C GLY A 450 0.74 -19.80 -32.67
N ILE A 451 0.28 -21.04 -32.45
CA ILE A 451 0.33 -21.68 -31.16
C ILE A 451 0.79 -23.13 -31.27
N SER A 452 1.57 -23.58 -30.29
CA SER A 452 1.94 -24.99 -30.15
C SER A 452 0.78 -25.81 -29.57
N ILE A 453 0.75 -27.12 -29.80
CA ILE A 453 -0.25 -28.00 -29.16
C ILE A 453 -0.21 -27.86 -27.64
N TYR A 454 0.99 -27.74 -27.05
CA TYR A 454 1.19 -27.33 -25.70
C TYR A 454 1.61 -25.85 -25.69
N PRO A 455 0.72 -24.90 -25.35
CA PRO A 455 1.00 -23.47 -25.40
C PRO A 455 2.21 -23.07 -24.58
N LYS A 456 3.15 -22.36 -25.20
CA LYS A 456 4.37 -21.85 -24.55
C LYS A 456 4.11 -20.46 -23.95
N SER A 457 4.88 -20.08 -22.94
CA SER A 457 4.76 -18.79 -22.26
C SER A 457 4.75 -17.60 -23.23
N ARG A 458 5.64 -17.58 -24.23
CA ARG A 458 5.70 -16.53 -25.25
C ARG A 458 4.41 -16.43 -26.07
N GLU A 459 3.80 -17.56 -26.43
CA GLU A 459 2.57 -17.61 -27.23
C GLU A 459 1.37 -17.07 -26.41
N ILE A 460 1.33 -17.42 -25.13
CA ILE A 460 0.34 -16.90 -24.18
C ILE A 460 0.52 -15.40 -23.99
N GLN A 461 1.79 -14.93 -23.81
CA GLN A 461 2.07 -13.49 -23.69
C GLN A 461 1.62 -12.69 -24.91
N ASN A 462 1.78 -13.21 -26.13
CA ASN A 462 1.31 -12.56 -27.35
C ASN A 462 -0.22 -12.34 -27.31
N LEU A 463 -0.98 -13.32 -26.84
CA LEU A 463 -2.42 -13.20 -26.69
C LEU A 463 -2.80 -12.21 -25.57
N ILE A 464 -2.07 -12.21 -24.44
CA ILE A 464 -2.27 -11.21 -23.38
C ILE A 464 -2.03 -9.80 -23.93
N PHE A 465 -0.96 -9.60 -24.66
CA PHE A 465 -0.61 -8.32 -25.26
C PHE A 465 -1.66 -7.85 -26.28
N PHE A 466 -2.14 -8.75 -27.14
CA PHE A 466 -3.22 -8.43 -28.07
C PHE A 466 -4.50 -8.00 -27.35
N TYR A 467 -4.87 -8.70 -26.28
CA TYR A 467 -6.00 -8.32 -25.43
C TYR A 467 -5.82 -6.90 -24.86
N GLN A 468 -4.65 -6.57 -24.38
CA GLN A 468 -4.35 -5.23 -23.83
C GLN A 468 -4.43 -4.14 -24.92
N GLN A 469 -3.87 -4.38 -26.12
CA GLN A 469 -3.91 -3.44 -27.23
C GLN A 469 -5.35 -3.17 -27.71
N THR A 470 -6.14 -4.21 -27.88
CA THR A 470 -7.54 -4.09 -28.33
C THR A 470 -8.39 -3.28 -27.35
N ARG A 471 -8.00 -3.25 -26.07
CA ARG A 471 -8.64 -2.43 -25.04
C ARG A 471 -8.29 -0.96 -25.12
N THR A 472 -7.03 -0.63 -25.41
CA THR A 472 -6.56 0.76 -25.50
C THR A 472 -7.14 1.50 -26.73
N GLU A 473 -7.51 0.80 -27.79
CA GLU A 473 -8.12 1.39 -28.98
C GLU A 473 -9.62 1.69 -28.82
N ILE A 474 -10.27 1.20 -27.74
CA ILE A 474 -11.73 1.34 -27.51
C ILE A 474 -12.02 2.36 -26.38
N THR A 475 -10.99 2.90 -25.72
CA THR A 475 -11.10 3.96 -24.68
C THR A 475 -10.94 5.33 -25.28
#